data_83a7ba1521a1b621346f1a6faf2cf3f3
#
_entry.id   83a7ba1521a1b621346f1a6faf2cf3f3
#
_cell.length_a   1.000
_cell.length_b   1.000
_cell.length_c   1.000
_cell.angle_alpha   90.00
_cell.angle_beta   90.00
_cell.angle_gamma   90.00
#
_symmetry.space_group_name_H-M   'P 1'
#
loop_
_entity.id
_entity.type
_entity.pdbx_description
1 polymer ?
#
loop_
_entity_poly.entity_id
_entity_poly.type
_entity_poly.pdbx_seq_one_letter_code
_entity_poly.pdbx_strand_id
1 'polypeptide(L)'
;MDSFTDRRDNETYKTVKIGNQVWMAENLRYKSEGAVAPFCCSESKSKIYGLLYFLQDFDRLAPDGWRIPSLKDWVGLFRNIHSLRTDDIVNDIVFASAGKFLKSANDWDLDDDFLCGCAPDEKADPFNFSALPTGYIQDFALVEQWKSASFWIANDFDFWTYRIVLYNFTNNAHIESRRNADTFACSIRCVRDCS
;
A
#
# COMPACT_ATOMS: atom_id res chain seq x y z
N MET A 1 3.57 -13.17 14.08
CA MET A 1 3.86 -11.99 13.26
C MET A 1 5.19 -11.46 13.74
N ASP A 2 6.15 -11.32 12.85
CA ASP A 2 7.47 -10.81 13.18
C ASP A 2 7.48 -9.29 13.17
N SER A 3 8.61 -8.69 13.55
CA SER A 3 8.77 -7.23 13.52
C SER A 3 10.17 -6.84 13.03
N PHE A 4 10.27 -5.61 12.55
CA PHE A 4 11.50 -4.96 12.13
C PHE A 4 11.58 -3.57 12.76
N THR A 5 12.73 -3.21 13.31
CA THR A 5 12.97 -1.87 13.84
C THR A 5 13.88 -1.10 12.89
N ASP A 6 13.40 0.05 12.41
CA ASP A 6 14.16 0.99 11.58
C ASP A 6 15.17 1.72 12.48
N ARG A 7 16.47 1.55 12.19
CA ARG A 7 17.54 2.15 13.00
C ARG A 7 17.65 3.67 12.83
N ARG A 8 17.00 4.23 11.81
CA ARG A 8 17.07 5.68 11.54
C ARG A 8 16.27 6.50 12.54
N ASP A 9 15.14 5.94 13.02
CA ASP A 9 14.20 6.63 13.93
C ASP A 9 13.70 5.76 15.09
N ASN A 10 14.15 4.50 15.15
CA ASN A 10 13.72 3.48 16.11
C ASN A 10 12.23 3.11 16.04
N GLU A 11 11.54 3.44 14.95
CA GLU A 11 10.18 2.95 14.72
C GLU A 11 10.17 1.45 14.43
N THR A 12 9.20 0.75 15.02
CA THR A 12 9.07 -0.70 14.85
C THR A 12 7.83 -1.02 14.02
N TYR A 13 8.01 -1.81 12.98
CA TYR A 13 6.97 -2.22 12.04
C TYR A 13 6.71 -3.72 12.17
N LYS A 14 5.44 -4.11 12.20
CA LYS A 14 5.04 -5.51 12.01
C LYS A 14 5.41 -5.96 10.62
N THR A 15 5.77 -7.24 10.48
CA THR A 15 6.14 -7.82 9.20
C THR A 15 5.43 -9.15 8.97
N VAL A 16 5.18 -9.46 7.70
CA VAL A 16 4.56 -10.72 7.28
C VAL A 16 5.38 -11.34 6.15
N LYS A 17 5.50 -12.65 6.18
CA LYS A 17 6.11 -13.42 5.09
C LYS A 17 5.01 -13.88 4.13
N ILE A 18 5.14 -13.50 2.87
CA ILE A 18 4.23 -13.94 1.80
C ILE A 18 5.08 -14.46 0.63
N GLY A 19 4.99 -15.76 0.37
CA GLY A 19 5.87 -16.41 -0.59
C GLY A 19 7.34 -16.30 -0.20
N ASN A 20 8.17 -15.80 -1.11
CA ASN A 20 9.62 -15.62 -0.90
C ASN A 20 9.98 -14.19 -0.45
N GLN A 21 8.99 -13.42 -0.02
CA GLN A 21 9.18 -12.03 0.39
C GLN A 21 8.70 -11.79 1.81
N VAL A 22 9.36 -10.85 2.49
CA VAL A 22 8.91 -10.29 3.76
C VAL A 22 8.45 -8.86 3.49
N TRP A 23 7.21 -8.58 3.82
CA TRP A 23 6.57 -7.28 3.65
C TRP A 23 6.36 -6.59 5.00
N MET A 24 6.45 -5.28 5.04
CA MET A 24 5.91 -4.52 6.15
C MET A 24 4.37 -4.70 6.16
N ALA A 25 3.81 -4.99 7.33
CA ALA A 25 2.36 -5.08 7.55
C ALA A 25 1.77 -3.73 8.01
N GLU A 26 2.59 -2.71 8.05
CA GLU A 26 2.24 -1.34 8.42
C GLU A 26 2.83 -0.36 7.40
N ASN A 27 2.15 0.76 7.19
CA ASN A 27 2.65 1.81 6.32
C ASN A 27 3.87 2.48 6.94
N LEU A 28 4.84 2.86 6.12
CA LEU A 28 6.04 3.56 6.55
C LEU A 28 5.66 4.86 7.29
N ARG A 29 6.40 5.16 8.39
CA ARG A 29 6.20 6.34 9.27
C ARG A 29 7.45 7.21 9.38
N TYR A 30 8.49 6.88 8.62
CA TYR A 30 9.75 7.62 8.65
C TYR A 30 9.52 9.08 8.24
N LYS A 31 9.90 10.03 9.10
CA LYS A 31 9.72 11.46 8.87
C LYS A 31 10.83 11.98 7.95
N SER A 32 10.54 12.10 6.66
CA SER A 32 11.37 12.81 5.69
C SER A 32 10.78 14.20 5.40
N GLU A 33 11.54 15.07 4.72
CA GLU A 33 11.08 16.44 4.38
C GLU A 33 9.79 16.44 3.54
N GLY A 34 9.63 15.43 2.66
CA GLY A 34 8.45 15.25 1.81
C GLY A 34 7.34 14.39 2.41
N ALA A 35 7.42 14.00 3.70
CA ALA A 35 6.41 13.17 4.33
C ALA A 35 5.25 14.00 4.86
N VAL A 36 4.02 13.59 4.55
CA VAL A 36 2.78 14.26 4.97
C VAL A 36 1.92 13.32 5.80
N ALA A 37 1.42 13.81 6.93
CA ALA A 37 0.45 13.07 7.74
C ALA A 37 -0.93 13.11 7.07
N PRO A 38 -1.56 11.94 6.76
CA PRO A 38 -2.88 11.89 6.11
C PRO A 38 -4.01 12.43 6.99
N PHE A 39 -3.78 12.53 8.29
CA PHE A 39 -4.77 12.99 9.26
C PHE A 39 -4.27 14.24 9.99
N CYS A 40 -4.41 15.39 9.39
CA CYS A 40 -4.11 16.73 9.95
C CYS A 40 -3.52 16.71 11.37
N CYS A 41 -2.20 16.58 11.49
CA CYS A 41 -1.44 16.82 12.72
C CYS A 41 -1.69 15.88 13.92
N SER A 42 -2.41 14.76 13.77
CA SER A 42 -2.57 13.79 14.86
C SER A 42 -1.44 12.75 14.85
N GLU A 43 -0.49 12.89 15.74
CA GLU A 43 0.62 11.95 15.89
C GLU A 43 0.14 10.51 16.19
N SER A 44 -0.92 10.35 16.98
CA SER A 44 -1.51 9.06 17.28
C SER A 44 -2.07 8.37 16.02
N LYS A 45 -2.69 9.13 15.12
CA LYS A 45 -3.18 8.59 13.85
C LYS A 45 -2.05 8.27 12.89
N SER A 46 -1.01 9.09 12.82
CA SER A 46 0.17 8.79 12.00
C SER A 46 0.88 7.50 12.42
N LYS A 47 0.84 7.14 13.71
CA LYS A 47 1.34 5.85 14.20
C LYS A 47 0.54 4.65 13.67
N ILE A 48 -0.75 4.81 13.43
CA ILE A 48 -1.63 3.74 12.94
C ILE A 48 -1.59 3.69 11.40
N TYR A 49 -1.80 4.83 10.75
CA TYR A 49 -2.04 4.91 9.31
C TYR A 49 -0.76 5.15 8.48
N GLY A 50 0.35 5.49 9.15
CA GLY A 50 1.61 5.84 8.49
C GLY A 50 1.60 7.26 7.91
N LEU A 51 2.55 7.52 7.01
CA LEU A 51 2.69 8.80 6.30
C LEU A 51 2.48 8.60 4.80
N LEU A 52 2.17 9.69 4.11
CA LEU A 52 2.13 9.78 2.65
C LEU A 52 3.41 10.46 2.16
N TYR A 53 3.98 9.99 1.08
CA TYR A 53 5.28 10.43 0.58
C TYR A 53 5.16 10.93 -0.86
N PHE A 54 5.72 12.11 -1.11
CA PHE A 54 6.01 12.58 -2.46
C PHE A 54 7.25 11.87 -3.01
N LEU A 55 7.42 11.87 -4.33
CA LEU A 55 8.51 11.13 -5.00
C LEU A 55 9.91 11.70 -4.81
N GLN A 56 10.04 12.92 -4.32
CA GLN A 56 11.32 13.66 -4.24
C GLN A 56 12.41 12.95 -3.42
N ASP A 57 12.02 12.15 -2.42
CA ASP A 57 12.95 11.45 -1.51
C ASP A 57 12.96 9.92 -1.71
N PHE A 58 12.39 9.44 -2.80
CA PHE A 58 12.06 8.04 -3.01
C PHE A 58 13.21 7.07 -2.71
N ASP A 59 14.41 7.39 -3.19
CA ASP A 59 15.59 6.53 -3.03
C ASP A 59 16.07 6.41 -1.56
N ARG A 60 15.65 7.32 -0.69
CA ARG A 60 16.09 7.39 0.72
C ARG A 60 15.04 6.91 1.71
N LEU A 61 13.83 6.58 1.24
CA LEU A 61 12.70 6.23 2.12
C LEU A 61 12.79 4.81 2.67
N ALA A 62 13.30 3.86 1.89
CA ALA A 62 13.43 2.49 2.36
C ALA A 62 14.53 2.36 3.42
N PRO A 63 14.28 1.64 4.54
CA PRO A 63 15.31 1.31 5.51
C PRO A 63 16.39 0.38 4.93
N ASP A 64 17.55 0.33 5.58
CA ASP A 64 18.63 -0.59 5.19
C ASP A 64 18.16 -2.05 5.10
N GLY A 65 18.47 -2.69 3.99
CA GLY A 65 18.04 -4.07 3.71
C GLY A 65 16.58 -4.22 3.25
N TRP A 66 15.88 -3.11 3.08
CA TRP A 66 14.53 -3.04 2.52
C TRP A 66 14.53 -2.23 1.22
N ARG A 67 13.47 -2.38 0.43
CA ARG A 67 13.23 -1.58 -0.78
C ARG A 67 11.77 -1.18 -0.89
N ILE A 68 11.49 -0.12 -1.62
CA ILE A 68 10.14 0.17 -2.09
C ILE A 68 9.80 -0.88 -3.15
N PRO A 69 8.61 -1.50 -3.10
CA PRO A 69 8.26 -2.58 -3.99
C PRO A 69 8.23 -2.15 -5.46
N SER A 70 8.88 -2.91 -6.31
CA SER A 70 8.70 -2.83 -7.76
C SER A 70 7.37 -3.47 -8.20
N LEU A 71 6.97 -3.25 -9.45
CA LEU A 71 5.80 -3.95 -10.02
C LEU A 71 5.97 -5.48 -9.94
N LYS A 72 7.18 -5.98 -10.15
CA LYS A 72 7.48 -7.43 -10.02
C LYS A 72 7.23 -7.94 -8.61
N ASP A 73 7.53 -7.16 -7.58
CA ASP A 73 7.27 -7.52 -6.18
C ASP A 73 5.77 -7.61 -5.91
N TRP A 74 4.98 -6.62 -6.36
CA TRP A 74 3.53 -6.63 -6.23
C TRP A 74 2.87 -7.79 -6.97
N VAL A 75 3.30 -8.06 -8.22
CA VAL A 75 2.82 -9.23 -8.97
C VAL A 75 3.17 -10.54 -8.25
N GLY A 76 4.37 -10.63 -7.68
CA GLY A 76 4.78 -11.76 -6.84
C GLY A 76 3.88 -11.93 -5.62
N LEU A 77 3.58 -10.83 -4.91
CA LEU A 77 2.62 -10.83 -3.80
C LEU A 77 1.25 -11.37 -4.24
N PHE A 78 0.66 -10.78 -5.29
CA PHE A 78 -0.68 -11.18 -5.76
C PHE A 78 -0.74 -12.66 -6.17
N ARG A 79 0.27 -13.18 -6.82
CA ARG A 79 0.37 -14.62 -7.16
C ARG A 79 0.40 -15.52 -5.94
N ASN A 80 1.02 -15.09 -4.86
CA ASN A 80 1.12 -15.89 -3.64
C ASN A 80 -0.15 -15.85 -2.78
N ILE A 81 -0.90 -14.75 -2.79
CA ILE A 81 -2.11 -14.61 -1.96
C ILE A 81 -3.35 -15.27 -2.57
N HIS A 82 -3.40 -15.43 -3.89
CA HIS A 82 -4.62 -15.89 -4.56
C HIS A 82 -4.42 -17.13 -5.42
N SER A 83 -3.24 -17.77 -5.44
CA SER A 83 -2.95 -18.86 -6.40
C SER A 83 -3.40 -18.48 -7.82
N LEU A 84 -3.15 -17.22 -8.19
CA LEU A 84 -3.65 -16.61 -9.42
C LEU A 84 -3.33 -17.48 -10.62
N ARG A 85 -4.36 -17.99 -11.28
CA ARG A 85 -4.24 -18.48 -12.66
C ARG A 85 -3.89 -17.30 -13.55
N THR A 86 -3.20 -17.56 -14.64
CA THR A 86 -2.89 -16.55 -15.68
C THR A 86 -4.13 -15.81 -16.18
N ASP A 87 -5.31 -16.39 -16.04
CA ASP A 87 -6.59 -15.85 -16.50
C ASP A 87 -7.21 -14.82 -15.53
N ASP A 88 -6.69 -14.73 -14.28
CA ASP A 88 -7.16 -13.75 -13.27
C ASP A 88 -6.48 -12.37 -13.43
N ILE A 89 -5.52 -12.24 -14.34
CA ILE A 89 -4.96 -10.96 -14.76
C ILE A 89 -5.86 -10.41 -15.87
N VAL A 90 -6.89 -9.70 -15.45
CA VAL A 90 -7.79 -8.99 -16.38
C VAL A 90 -7.08 -7.74 -16.87
N ASN A 91 -6.29 -7.87 -17.93
CA ASN A 91 -5.33 -6.87 -18.42
C ASN A 91 -4.20 -6.62 -17.38
N ASP A 92 -3.02 -6.23 -17.80
CA ASP A 92 -1.85 -5.95 -16.94
C ASP A 92 -2.06 -4.84 -15.88
N ILE A 93 -3.29 -4.45 -15.61
CA ILE A 93 -3.70 -3.28 -14.81
C ILE A 93 -4.61 -3.66 -13.64
N VAL A 94 -5.30 -4.80 -13.68
CA VAL A 94 -6.26 -5.22 -12.64
C VAL A 94 -6.00 -6.65 -12.20
N PHE A 95 -5.84 -6.86 -10.89
CA PHE A 95 -5.67 -8.18 -10.28
C PHE A 95 -6.96 -8.55 -9.55
N ALA A 96 -7.71 -9.47 -10.14
CA ALA A 96 -9.00 -9.91 -9.64
C ALA A 96 -8.89 -10.45 -8.21
N SER A 97 -9.78 -10.03 -7.34
CA SER A 97 -9.89 -10.45 -5.94
C SER A 97 -8.66 -10.22 -5.04
N ALA A 98 -7.55 -9.73 -5.57
CA ALA A 98 -6.32 -9.54 -4.79
C ALA A 98 -6.50 -8.50 -3.66
N GLY A 99 -7.30 -7.47 -3.91
CA GLY A 99 -7.58 -6.42 -2.91
C GLY A 99 -8.30 -6.96 -1.68
N LYS A 100 -9.21 -7.93 -1.84
CA LYS A 100 -9.93 -8.54 -0.72
C LYS A 100 -8.99 -9.15 0.32
N PHE A 101 -7.91 -9.77 -0.11
CA PHE A 101 -6.98 -10.46 0.76
C PHE A 101 -5.94 -9.55 1.42
N LEU A 102 -5.89 -8.29 1.06
CA LEU A 102 -4.92 -7.32 1.56
C LEU A 102 -5.53 -6.24 2.44
N LYS A 103 -6.82 -5.96 2.29
CA LYS A 103 -7.51 -4.92 3.06
C LYS A 103 -7.62 -5.30 4.53
N SER A 104 -7.36 -4.34 5.43
CA SER A 104 -7.69 -4.48 6.85
C SER A 104 -9.19 -4.74 7.03
N ALA A 105 -9.55 -5.43 8.10
CA ALA A 105 -10.95 -5.71 8.43
C ALA A 105 -11.75 -4.45 8.85
N ASN A 106 -11.06 -3.36 9.19
CA ASN A 106 -11.65 -2.15 9.76
C ASN A 106 -11.27 -0.90 8.96
N ASP A 107 -11.93 0.19 9.26
CA ASP A 107 -11.64 1.56 8.83
C ASP A 107 -11.97 1.88 7.36
N TRP A 108 -12.57 0.95 6.62
CA TRP A 108 -13.05 1.22 5.27
C TRP A 108 -14.45 1.81 5.31
N ASP A 109 -14.67 2.93 4.61
CA ASP A 109 -15.99 3.51 4.39
C ASP A 109 -16.75 2.61 3.41
N LEU A 110 -17.74 1.93 3.93
CA LEU A 110 -18.59 1.04 3.16
C LEU A 110 -19.89 1.80 2.91
N ASP A 111 -19.98 2.50 1.76
CA ASP A 111 -21.22 3.13 1.34
C ASP A 111 -22.34 2.06 1.27
N ASP A 112 -23.42 2.24 1.99
CA ASP A 112 -24.58 1.31 2.08
C ASP A 112 -25.21 0.99 0.71
N ASP A 113 -24.97 1.83 -0.30
CA ASP A 113 -25.49 1.67 -1.66
C ASP A 113 -24.67 0.69 -2.52
N PHE A 114 -23.51 0.24 -2.08
CA PHE A 114 -22.66 -0.69 -2.83
C PHE A 114 -22.80 -2.14 -2.34
N LEU A 115 -23.89 -2.79 -2.73
CA LEU A 115 -24.16 -4.22 -2.52
C LEU A 115 -23.23 -5.16 -3.33
N CYS A 116 -21.97 -4.81 -3.53
CA CYS A 116 -21.05 -5.65 -4.31
C CYS A 116 -20.46 -6.84 -3.52
N GLY A 117 -20.82 -7.02 -2.25
CA GLY A 117 -20.18 -8.03 -1.40
C GLY A 117 -18.69 -7.77 -1.17
N CYS A 118 -18.26 -6.51 -1.35
CA CYS A 118 -16.86 -6.09 -1.24
C CYS A 118 -16.47 -5.71 0.19
N ALA A 119 -17.42 -5.73 1.12
CA ALA A 119 -17.14 -5.53 2.53
C ALA A 119 -16.10 -6.55 3.01
N PRO A 120 -15.15 -6.14 3.84
CA PRO A 120 -14.27 -7.08 4.51
C PRO A 120 -15.14 -8.08 5.30
N ASP A 121 -15.08 -9.36 4.92
CA ASP A 121 -15.72 -10.42 5.70
C ASP A 121 -14.73 -10.91 6.78
N GLU A 122 -15.18 -11.84 7.63
CA GLU A 122 -14.35 -12.45 8.69
C GLU A 122 -13.07 -13.14 8.13
N LYS A 123 -12.98 -13.31 6.81
CA LYS A 123 -11.83 -13.88 6.09
C LYS A 123 -11.00 -12.80 5.37
N ALA A 124 -11.29 -11.51 5.59
CA ALA A 124 -10.48 -10.43 5.07
C ALA A 124 -9.07 -10.53 5.67
N ASP A 125 -8.07 -10.16 4.87
CA ASP A 125 -6.67 -10.08 5.28
C ASP A 125 -6.08 -11.36 5.94
N PRO A 126 -6.24 -12.55 5.35
CA PRO A 126 -5.75 -13.80 5.94
C PRO A 126 -4.21 -13.83 6.07
N PHE A 127 -3.52 -12.93 5.42
CA PHE A 127 -2.06 -12.79 5.43
C PHE A 127 -1.58 -11.73 6.43
N ASN A 128 -2.49 -11.00 7.08
CA ASN A 128 -2.19 -9.87 7.96
C ASN A 128 -1.37 -8.77 7.25
N PHE A 129 -1.66 -8.53 5.98
CA PHE A 129 -1.07 -7.41 5.25
C PHE A 129 -1.64 -6.08 5.73
N SER A 130 -2.90 -6.04 6.14
CA SER A 130 -3.60 -4.94 6.81
C SER A 130 -3.48 -3.59 6.08
N ALA A 131 -3.84 -3.57 4.80
CA ALA A 131 -3.90 -2.32 4.03
C ALA A 131 -5.00 -1.41 4.60
N LEU A 132 -4.59 -0.21 5.04
CA LEU A 132 -5.48 0.79 5.65
C LEU A 132 -5.91 1.85 4.60
N PRO A 133 -7.16 2.32 4.63
CA PRO A 133 -7.70 3.26 3.65
C PRO A 133 -7.27 4.70 3.92
N THR A 134 -5.99 4.98 3.76
CA THR A 134 -5.39 6.30 3.99
C THR A 134 -5.75 7.33 2.94
N GLY A 135 -6.26 6.91 1.78
CA GLY A 135 -6.33 7.76 0.61
C GLY A 135 -4.95 8.10 0.04
N TYR A 136 -4.85 9.22 -0.61
CA TYR A 136 -3.62 9.76 -1.20
C TYR A 136 -3.71 11.29 -1.27
N ILE A 137 -2.56 11.97 -1.47
CA ILE A 137 -2.54 13.40 -1.80
C ILE A 137 -2.59 13.56 -3.31
N GLN A 138 -3.41 14.50 -3.78
CA GLN A 138 -3.42 15.00 -5.15
C GLN A 138 -3.59 16.50 -5.10
N ASP A 139 -2.71 17.24 -5.79
CA ASP A 139 -2.72 18.70 -5.84
C ASP A 139 -2.81 19.33 -4.44
N PHE A 140 -2.00 18.78 -3.52
CA PHE A 140 -1.92 19.17 -2.10
C PHE A 140 -3.20 18.96 -1.28
N ALA A 141 -4.20 18.27 -1.82
CA ALA A 141 -5.42 17.89 -1.11
C ALA A 141 -5.44 16.38 -0.81
N LEU A 142 -5.92 16.00 0.37
CA LEU A 142 -6.17 14.61 0.71
C LEU A 142 -7.45 14.14 0.02
N VAL A 143 -7.34 13.07 -0.74
CA VAL A 143 -8.43 12.49 -1.56
C VAL A 143 -8.67 11.04 -1.15
N GLU A 144 -9.91 10.58 -1.28
CA GLU A 144 -10.33 9.19 -1.06
C GLU A 144 -9.96 8.60 0.31
N GLN A 145 -9.81 9.45 1.32
CA GLN A 145 -9.65 9.01 2.70
C GLN A 145 -10.83 8.10 3.08
N TRP A 146 -10.55 6.97 3.73
CA TRP A 146 -11.48 5.88 4.07
C TRP A 146 -12.00 5.06 2.87
N LYS A 147 -11.73 5.50 1.64
CA LYS A 147 -12.22 4.89 0.40
C LYS A 147 -11.15 4.14 -0.38
N SER A 148 -9.88 4.51 -0.24
CA SER A 148 -8.79 3.83 -0.92
C SER A 148 -7.53 3.69 -0.08
N ALA A 149 -6.74 2.64 -0.38
CA ALA A 149 -5.36 2.49 0.03
C ALA A 149 -4.47 2.57 -1.20
N SER A 150 -3.57 3.54 -1.25
CA SER A 150 -2.70 3.80 -2.40
C SER A 150 -1.24 3.62 -2.02
N PHE A 151 -0.52 2.78 -2.76
CA PHE A 151 0.88 2.45 -2.50
C PHE A 151 1.75 2.74 -3.71
N TRP A 152 2.87 3.42 -3.50
CA TRP A 152 3.86 3.63 -4.54
C TRP A 152 4.46 2.31 -5.05
N ILE A 153 4.75 2.27 -6.35
CA ILE A 153 5.55 1.26 -7.02
C ILE A 153 6.88 1.90 -7.41
N ALA A 154 8.00 1.26 -7.01
CA ALA A 154 9.31 1.64 -7.55
C ALA A 154 9.38 1.30 -9.03
N ASN A 155 9.70 2.29 -9.85
CA ASN A 155 9.87 2.11 -11.29
C ASN A 155 11.03 2.97 -11.81
N ASP A 156 11.69 2.47 -12.84
CA ASP A 156 12.82 3.12 -13.51
C ASP A 156 12.38 3.99 -14.71
N PHE A 157 11.09 4.33 -14.82
CA PHE A 157 10.54 5.03 -15.98
C PHE A 157 10.49 6.54 -15.78
N ASP A 158 11.19 7.28 -16.57
CA ASP A 158 11.41 8.74 -16.46
C ASP A 158 10.16 9.63 -16.51
N PHE A 159 9.03 9.15 -17.04
CA PHE A 159 7.83 9.99 -17.29
C PHE A 159 6.54 9.51 -16.64
N TRP A 160 6.48 8.27 -16.18
CA TRP A 160 5.29 7.69 -15.58
C TRP A 160 5.59 7.13 -14.22
N THR A 161 4.79 7.50 -13.26
CA THR A 161 4.77 6.88 -11.93
C THR A 161 3.59 5.94 -11.83
N TYR A 162 3.76 4.89 -11.05
CA TYR A 162 2.75 3.86 -10.87
C TYR A 162 2.46 3.67 -9.38
N ARG A 163 1.19 3.35 -9.10
CA ARG A 163 0.74 2.98 -7.77
C ARG A 163 -0.17 1.77 -7.80
N ILE A 164 -0.20 1.00 -6.73
CA ILE A 164 -1.26 0.03 -6.45
C ILE A 164 -2.37 0.75 -5.71
N VAL A 165 -3.61 0.52 -6.14
CA VAL A 165 -4.79 1.06 -5.46
C VAL A 165 -5.75 -0.06 -5.10
N LEU A 166 -6.18 -0.06 -3.85
CA LEU A 166 -7.26 -0.90 -3.33
C LEU A 166 -8.42 0.03 -2.99
N TYR A 167 -9.57 -0.18 -3.60
CA TYR A 167 -10.77 0.63 -3.38
C TYR A 167 -11.76 -0.07 -2.46
N ASN A 168 -12.58 0.69 -1.71
CA ASN A 168 -13.65 0.17 -0.87
C ASN A 168 -14.73 -0.58 -1.68
N PHE A 169 -15.01 -0.12 -2.90
CA PHE A 169 -16.10 -0.63 -3.75
C PHE A 169 -15.73 -1.83 -4.62
N THR A 170 -14.51 -2.37 -4.55
CA THR A 170 -14.09 -3.54 -5.35
C THR A 170 -13.15 -4.44 -4.57
N ASN A 171 -13.21 -5.73 -4.85
CA ASN A 171 -12.27 -6.73 -4.31
C ASN A 171 -10.96 -6.80 -5.09
N ASN A 172 -10.82 -6.05 -6.16
CA ASN A 172 -9.64 -6.07 -7.01
C ASN A 172 -8.53 -5.17 -6.47
N ALA A 173 -7.29 -5.44 -6.89
CA ALA A 173 -6.19 -4.50 -6.82
C ALA A 173 -5.97 -3.91 -8.20
N HIS A 174 -5.70 -2.61 -8.27
CA HIS A 174 -5.54 -1.86 -9.50
C HIS A 174 -4.13 -1.29 -9.59
N ILE A 175 -3.55 -1.29 -10.79
CA ILE A 175 -2.37 -0.48 -11.12
C ILE A 175 -2.86 0.79 -11.80
N GLU A 176 -2.49 1.92 -11.27
CA GLU A 176 -2.75 3.22 -11.87
C GLU A 176 -1.46 3.95 -12.19
N SER A 177 -1.44 4.61 -13.34
CA SER A 177 -0.31 5.42 -13.79
C SER A 177 -0.65 6.89 -13.78
N ARG A 178 0.35 7.73 -13.50
CA ARG A 178 0.24 9.20 -13.54
C ARG A 178 1.46 9.81 -14.23
N ARG A 179 1.23 10.87 -14.98
CA ARG A 179 2.29 11.80 -15.42
C ARG A 179 2.44 12.92 -14.42
N ASN A 180 3.66 13.43 -14.23
CA ASN A 180 3.97 14.58 -13.38
C ASN A 180 3.40 14.42 -11.96
N ALA A 181 3.87 13.41 -11.24
CA ALA A 181 3.37 13.08 -9.92
C ALA A 181 3.98 13.95 -8.79
N ASP A 182 4.55 15.11 -9.09
CA ASP A 182 5.19 16.00 -8.11
C ASP A 182 4.22 16.50 -7.03
N THR A 183 2.93 16.57 -7.36
CA THR A 183 1.86 16.97 -6.42
C THR A 183 1.12 15.77 -5.82
N PHE A 184 1.68 14.55 -6.02
CA PHE A 184 1.05 13.30 -5.63
C PHE A 184 1.83 12.62 -4.50
N ALA A 185 1.13 12.20 -3.43
CA ALA A 185 1.75 11.44 -2.36
C ALA A 185 0.92 10.20 -2.02
N CYS A 186 1.59 9.07 -1.86
CA CYS A 186 0.99 7.78 -1.49
C CYS A 186 1.71 7.15 -0.30
N SER A 187 1.09 6.15 0.29
CA SER A 187 1.72 5.30 1.30
C SER A 187 2.87 4.49 0.70
N ILE A 188 3.78 4.07 1.56
CA ILE A 188 4.86 3.12 1.22
C ILE A 188 4.77 1.92 2.16
N ARG A 189 4.93 0.74 1.59
CA ARG A 189 5.18 -0.51 2.31
C ARG A 189 6.41 -1.16 1.74
N CYS A 190 7.46 -1.20 2.53
CA CYS A 190 8.71 -1.78 2.06
C CYS A 190 8.65 -3.31 2.05
N VAL A 191 9.47 -3.88 1.19
CA VAL A 191 9.64 -5.32 0.99
C VAL A 191 11.11 -5.68 1.01
N ARG A 192 11.43 -6.91 1.39
CA ARG A 192 12.74 -7.54 1.22
C ARG A 192 12.57 -9.00 0.83
N ASP A 193 13.57 -9.58 0.21
CA ASP A 193 13.58 -11.00 -0.07
C ASP A 193 13.87 -11.81 1.21
N CYS A 194 13.36 -13.03 1.27
CA CYS A 194 13.76 -13.95 2.32
C CYS A 194 15.24 -14.32 2.13
N SER A 195 16.02 -14.19 3.18
CA SER A 195 17.37 -14.77 3.27
C SER A 195 17.29 -16.28 3.42
#